data_616526d25fc473180c2e9923713d8aeb
#
_entry.id   616526d25fc473180c2e9923713d8aeb
#
_cell.length_a   1.000
_cell.length_b   1.000
_cell.length_c   1.000
_cell.angle_alpha   90.00
_cell.angle_beta   90.00
_cell.angle_gamma   90.00
#
_symmetry.space_group_name_H-M   'P 1'
#
loop_
_entity.id
_entity.type
_entity.pdbx_description
1 polymer ?
#
loop_
_entity_poly.entity_id
_entity_poly.type
_entity_poly.pdbx_seq_one_letter_code
_entity_poly.pdbx_strand_id
1 'polypeptide(L)'
;MRADMSSAQDWDESFDFVIVGSGGASMCAALAAKALGKRALIIEKLAKVGGSTGYSGGVWWIPDNPVMKRAGVEDSYERARQYLDSVATYHGPGSSDARRETYLRTGPKMVEFLERYGMAFQYADGWSDYYDEKPGGQPRGRSLVAPLFDINELGEWKNRLSMYPGVHLPMGSQDFPTLFLAKRTWAGKLMALRLAGRMLRAKLTGKDLRE
;
A
#
# COMPACT_ATOMS: atom_id res chain seq x y z
N MET A 1 6.75 -49.38 -9.62
CA MET A 1 5.63 -49.35 -8.67
C MET A 1 4.99 -47.95 -8.75
N ARG A 2 3.97 -47.78 -9.59
CA ARG A 2 3.21 -46.52 -9.65
C ARG A 2 2.23 -46.56 -8.47
N ALA A 3 2.35 -45.63 -7.55
CA ALA A 3 1.36 -45.45 -6.50
C ALA A 3 0.04 -45.10 -7.17
N ASP A 4 -0.97 -45.90 -6.92
CA ASP A 4 -2.35 -45.66 -7.34
C ASP A 4 -2.88 -44.49 -6.54
N MET A 5 -2.97 -43.32 -7.18
CA MET A 5 -3.49 -42.05 -6.58
C MET A 5 -5.00 -41.95 -6.83
N SER A 6 -5.75 -43.03 -6.85
CA SER A 6 -7.19 -43.03 -7.06
C SER A 6 -8.03 -43.14 -5.79
N SER A 7 -7.59 -42.60 -4.67
CA SER A 7 -8.54 -42.19 -3.65
C SER A 7 -8.92 -40.75 -3.96
N ALA A 8 -10.08 -40.53 -4.57
CA ALA A 8 -10.68 -39.23 -4.67
C ALA A 8 -10.79 -38.68 -3.25
N GLN A 9 -9.85 -37.77 -2.89
CA GLN A 9 -9.87 -37.10 -1.61
C GLN A 9 -11.08 -36.19 -1.65
N ASP A 10 -12.05 -36.43 -0.78
CA ASP A 10 -13.27 -35.65 -0.70
C ASP A 10 -12.89 -34.29 -0.10
N TRP A 11 -12.75 -33.29 -0.96
CA TRP A 11 -12.43 -31.93 -0.56
C TRP A 11 -13.71 -31.16 -0.28
N ASP A 12 -13.75 -30.41 0.84
CA ASP A 12 -14.92 -29.59 1.20
C ASP A 12 -15.16 -28.48 0.17
N GLU A 13 -14.08 -27.90 -0.38
CA GLU A 13 -14.15 -26.83 -1.39
C GLU A 13 -12.99 -26.89 -2.39
N SER A 14 -13.22 -26.30 -3.56
CA SER A 14 -12.24 -26.16 -4.63
C SER A 14 -12.11 -24.70 -5.07
N PHE A 15 -10.88 -24.24 -5.29
CA PHE A 15 -10.55 -22.88 -5.75
C PHE A 15 -9.58 -22.94 -6.92
N ASP A 16 -9.66 -21.94 -7.82
CA ASP A 16 -8.69 -21.78 -8.91
C ASP A 16 -7.30 -21.37 -8.36
N PHE A 17 -7.30 -20.56 -7.28
CA PHE A 17 -6.07 -20.09 -6.63
C PHE A 17 -6.19 -20.18 -5.11
N VAL A 18 -5.15 -20.71 -4.47
CA VAL A 18 -4.94 -20.63 -3.03
C VAL A 18 -3.75 -19.69 -2.77
N ILE A 19 -4.01 -18.61 -2.04
CA ILE A 19 -3.05 -17.54 -1.77
C ILE A 19 -2.67 -17.60 -0.30
N VAL A 20 -1.38 -17.74 0.00
CA VAL A 20 -0.88 -17.89 1.37
C VAL A 20 -0.49 -16.53 1.93
N GLY A 21 -1.11 -16.17 3.06
CA GLY A 21 -0.97 -14.89 3.74
C GLY A 21 -1.94 -13.83 3.23
N SER A 22 -2.22 -12.81 4.05
CA SER A 22 -3.22 -11.76 3.78
C SER A 22 -2.62 -10.36 3.65
N GLY A 23 -1.35 -10.26 3.29
CA GLY A 23 -0.71 -8.97 3.01
C GLY A 23 -1.22 -8.31 1.72
N GLY A 24 -0.80 -7.07 1.46
CA GLY A 24 -1.27 -6.30 0.31
C GLY A 24 -1.09 -7.00 -1.04
N ALA A 25 0.04 -7.69 -1.26
CA ALA A 25 0.27 -8.45 -2.49
C ALA A 25 -0.75 -9.59 -2.67
N SER A 26 -1.09 -10.28 -1.60
CA SER A 26 -2.09 -11.37 -1.62
C SER A 26 -3.49 -10.85 -1.92
N MET A 27 -3.86 -9.70 -1.34
CA MET A 27 -5.13 -9.03 -1.62
C MET A 27 -5.21 -8.58 -3.08
N CYS A 28 -4.12 -8.00 -3.62
CA CYS A 28 -4.04 -7.66 -5.05
C CYS A 28 -4.18 -8.89 -5.95
N ALA A 29 -3.54 -10.01 -5.60
CA ALA A 29 -3.66 -11.25 -6.35
C ALA A 29 -5.09 -11.80 -6.35
N ALA A 30 -5.77 -11.76 -5.20
CA ALA A 30 -7.17 -12.18 -5.09
C ALA A 30 -8.11 -11.28 -5.92
N LEU A 31 -7.88 -9.95 -5.91
CA LEU A 31 -8.62 -9.03 -6.77
C LEU A 31 -8.38 -9.30 -8.25
N ALA A 32 -7.14 -9.60 -8.64
CA ALA A 32 -6.81 -9.95 -10.01
C ALA A 32 -7.48 -11.26 -10.43
N ALA A 33 -7.49 -12.27 -9.58
CA ALA A 33 -8.22 -13.51 -9.82
C ALA A 33 -9.72 -13.26 -10.01
N LYS A 34 -10.32 -12.45 -9.11
CA LYS A 34 -11.74 -12.06 -9.24
C LYS A 34 -12.02 -11.32 -10.53
N ALA A 35 -11.14 -10.41 -10.97
CA ALA A 35 -11.26 -9.68 -12.23
C ALA A 35 -11.27 -10.61 -13.46
N LEU A 36 -10.64 -11.76 -13.35
CA LEU A 36 -10.58 -12.81 -14.38
C LEU A 36 -11.70 -13.86 -14.21
N GLY A 37 -12.68 -13.63 -13.35
CA GLY A 37 -13.78 -14.56 -13.08
C GLY A 37 -13.33 -15.84 -12.34
N LYS A 38 -12.20 -15.79 -11.65
CA LYS A 38 -11.62 -16.92 -10.92
C LYS A 38 -11.96 -16.87 -9.43
N ARG A 39 -12.12 -18.04 -8.83
CA ARG A 39 -12.29 -18.19 -7.38
C ARG A 39 -10.91 -18.26 -6.71
N ALA A 40 -10.69 -17.36 -5.75
CA ALA A 40 -9.47 -17.34 -4.95
C ALA A 40 -9.80 -17.52 -3.46
N LEU A 41 -8.96 -18.29 -2.77
CA LEU A 41 -8.96 -18.41 -1.30
C LEU A 41 -7.68 -17.79 -0.76
N ILE A 42 -7.80 -16.86 0.18
CA ILE A 42 -6.67 -16.39 0.98
C ILE A 42 -6.67 -17.15 2.30
N ILE A 43 -5.55 -17.83 2.60
CA ILE A 43 -5.35 -18.48 3.88
C ILE A 43 -4.35 -17.68 4.72
N GLU A 44 -4.71 -17.41 5.98
CA GLU A 44 -3.89 -16.62 6.91
C GLU A 44 -3.58 -17.45 8.17
N LYS A 45 -2.31 -17.46 8.55
CA LYS A 45 -1.84 -18.20 9.71
C LYS A 45 -2.22 -17.55 11.04
N LEU A 46 -2.36 -16.23 11.06
CA LEU A 46 -2.69 -15.45 12.24
C LEU A 46 -4.20 -15.22 12.34
N ALA A 47 -4.67 -14.95 13.55
CA ALA A 47 -6.07 -14.56 13.78
C ALA A 47 -6.41 -13.18 13.18
N LYS A 48 -5.41 -12.41 12.75
CA LYS A 48 -5.56 -11.09 12.13
C LYS A 48 -5.01 -11.08 10.73
N VAL A 49 -5.66 -10.31 9.85
CA VAL A 49 -5.31 -10.13 8.44
C VAL A 49 -4.52 -8.84 8.21
N GLY A 50 -3.83 -8.75 7.09
CA GLY A 50 -3.10 -7.55 6.68
C GLY A 50 -1.59 -7.73 6.63
N GLY A 51 -1.04 -8.70 7.35
CA GLY A 51 0.40 -8.96 7.39
C GLY A 51 1.22 -7.70 7.70
N SER A 52 2.42 -7.58 7.15
CA SER A 52 3.27 -6.40 7.30
C SER A 52 2.66 -5.13 6.71
N THR A 53 1.79 -5.26 5.71
CA THR A 53 1.08 -4.12 5.10
C THR A 53 0.22 -3.39 6.12
N GLY A 54 -0.47 -4.10 7.00
CA GLY A 54 -1.30 -3.53 8.06
C GLY A 54 -0.51 -2.76 9.13
N TYR A 55 0.79 -2.99 9.23
CA TYR A 55 1.70 -2.24 10.12
C TYR A 55 2.46 -1.12 9.41
N SER A 56 2.38 -1.04 8.08
CA SER A 56 3.11 -0.03 7.31
C SER A 56 2.39 1.32 7.33
N GLY A 57 3.13 2.39 7.03
CA GLY A 57 2.56 3.72 6.80
C GLY A 57 1.79 3.86 5.49
N GLY A 58 1.63 2.77 4.71
CA GLY A 58 0.87 2.77 3.47
C GLY A 58 1.48 3.58 2.34
N VAL A 59 2.79 3.83 2.36
CA VAL A 59 3.50 4.57 1.32
C VAL A 59 3.98 3.62 0.23
N TRP A 60 3.70 3.96 -1.02
CA TRP A 60 4.01 3.16 -2.19
C TRP A 60 4.92 3.95 -3.12
N TRP A 61 6.13 3.49 -3.34
CA TRP A 61 7.05 4.10 -4.30
C TRP A 61 6.83 3.47 -5.68
N ILE A 62 6.11 4.17 -6.56
CA ILE A 62 5.76 3.69 -7.91
C ILE A 62 6.14 4.76 -8.93
N PRO A 63 7.21 4.56 -9.69
CA PRO A 63 7.61 5.49 -10.76
C PRO A 63 6.60 5.56 -11.89
N ASP A 64 6.58 6.71 -12.58
CA ASP A 64 5.77 6.95 -13.79
C ASP A 64 4.29 6.60 -13.63
N ASN A 65 3.76 6.73 -12.42
CA ASN A 65 2.39 6.33 -12.11
C ASN A 65 1.35 7.37 -12.57
N PRO A 66 0.09 6.97 -12.77
CA PRO A 66 -0.96 7.85 -13.28
C PRO A 66 -1.31 9.00 -12.32
N VAL A 67 -1.08 8.83 -11.02
CA VAL A 67 -1.37 9.87 -10.02
C VAL A 67 -0.36 11.01 -10.11
N MET A 68 0.94 10.70 -10.32
CA MET A 68 1.98 11.70 -10.61
C MET A 68 1.63 12.48 -11.88
N LYS A 69 1.23 11.80 -12.94
CA LYS A 69 0.86 12.43 -14.22
C LYS A 69 -0.30 13.40 -14.03
N ARG A 70 -1.33 13.01 -13.28
CA ARG A 70 -2.46 13.89 -12.93
C ARG A 70 -2.04 15.10 -12.06
N ALA A 71 -1.00 14.94 -11.26
CA ALA A 71 -0.41 16.03 -10.47
C ALA A 71 0.59 16.90 -11.25
N GLY A 72 0.74 16.69 -12.57
CA GLY A 72 1.66 17.45 -13.41
C GLY A 72 3.15 17.18 -13.10
N VAL A 73 3.46 15.97 -12.62
CA VAL A 73 4.84 15.55 -12.34
C VAL A 73 5.29 14.60 -13.44
N GLU A 74 6.31 15.04 -14.18
CA GLU A 74 6.89 14.24 -15.26
C GLU A 74 7.85 13.19 -14.70
N ASP A 75 7.70 11.97 -15.17
CA ASP A 75 8.61 10.85 -14.94
C ASP A 75 8.57 9.92 -16.15
N SER A 76 9.50 8.98 -16.23
CA SER A 76 9.52 7.97 -17.27
C SER A 76 10.11 6.66 -16.79
N TYR A 77 9.84 5.60 -17.54
CA TYR A 77 10.47 4.30 -17.33
C TYR A 77 12.00 4.41 -17.34
N GLU A 78 12.57 5.12 -18.33
CA GLU A 78 14.03 5.25 -18.51
C GLU A 78 14.65 5.96 -17.32
N ARG A 79 14.05 7.06 -16.87
CA ARG A 79 14.51 7.79 -15.69
C ARG A 79 14.43 6.95 -14.42
N ALA A 80 13.33 6.24 -14.22
CA ALA A 80 13.15 5.34 -13.08
C ALA A 80 14.11 4.15 -13.12
N ARG A 81 14.37 3.59 -14.29
CA ARG A 81 15.36 2.52 -14.50
C ARG A 81 16.76 3.01 -14.15
N GLN A 82 17.15 4.17 -14.65
CA GLN A 82 18.44 4.79 -14.35
C GLN A 82 18.63 4.98 -12.82
N TYR A 83 17.58 5.43 -12.13
CA TYR A 83 17.61 5.58 -10.69
C TYR A 83 17.81 4.24 -9.99
N LEU A 84 17.02 3.22 -10.31
CA LEU A 84 17.16 1.89 -9.70
C LEU A 84 18.57 1.30 -9.94
N ASP A 85 19.13 1.46 -11.13
CA ASP A 85 20.46 0.96 -11.45
C ASP A 85 21.55 1.71 -10.67
N SER A 86 21.32 3.00 -10.36
CA SER A 86 22.27 3.81 -9.59
C SER A 86 22.25 3.51 -8.07
N VAL A 87 21.12 3.06 -7.51
CA VAL A 87 20.95 2.87 -6.07
C VAL A 87 20.89 1.40 -5.64
N ALA A 88 20.36 0.53 -6.48
CA ALA A 88 20.22 -0.88 -6.18
C ALA A 88 21.43 -1.65 -6.71
N THR A 89 22.55 -1.58 -5.99
CA THR A 89 23.83 -2.18 -6.40
C THR A 89 23.89 -3.69 -6.26
N TYR A 90 22.99 -4.28 -5.46
CA TYR A 90 22.93 -5.72 -5.30
C TYR A 90 22.11 -6.39 -6.42
N HIS A 91 22.73 -7.34 -7.11
CA HIS A 91 22.17 -8.11 -8.21
C HIS A 91 22.00 -9.58 -7.83
N GLY A 92 21.15 -9.86 -6.87
CA GLY A 92 20.77 -11.25 -6.50
C GLY A 92 19.42 -11.68 -7.10
N PRO A 93 18.98 -12.90 -6.85
CA PRO A 93 17.69 -13.40 -7.36
C PRO A 93 16.48 -12.53 -6.99
N GLY A 94 16.53 -11.87 -5.83
CA GLY A 94 15.49 -10.97 -5.35
C GLY A 94 15.46 -9.61 -6.05
N SER A 95 16.56 -9.18 -6.69
CA SER A 95 16.72 -7.91 -7.39
C SER A 95 17.33 -8.10 -8.78
N SER A 96 16.89 -9.13 -9.49
CA SER A 96 17.31 -9.38 -10.87
C SER A 96 16.77 -8.31 -11.82
N ASP A 97 17.45 -8.12 -12.95
CA ASP A 97 17.00 -7.18 -14.00
C ASP A 97 15.56 -7.45 -14.43
N ALA A 98 15.19 -8.70 -14.61
CA ALA A 98 13.83 -9.08 -14.98
C ALA A 98 12.79 -8.63 -13.91
N ARG A 99 13.13 -8.70 -12.62
CA ARG A 99 12.24 -8.22 -11.55
C ARG A 99 12.14 -6.70 -11.51
N ARG A 100 13.24 -5.98 -11.69
CA ARG A 100 13.25 -4.52 -11.79
C ARG A 100 12.42 -4.04 -12.98
N GLU A 101 12.64 -4.65 -14.14
CA GLU A 101 11.86 -4.42 -15.36
C GLU A 101 10.37 -4.61 -15.11
N THR A 102 10.00 -5.77 -14.56
CA THR A 102 8.59 -6.11 -14.25
C THR A 102 7.99 -5.10 -13.27
N TYR A 103 8.73 -4.71 -12.24
CA TYR A 103 8.28 -3.74 -11.25
C TYR A 103 7.97 -2.38 -11.89
N LEU A 104 8.89 -1.85 -12.69
CA LEU A 104 8.73 -0.55 -13.35
C LEU A 104 7.59 -0.53 -14.37
N ARG A 105 7.42 -1.63 -15.12
CA ARG A 105 6.36 -1.71 -16.15
C ARG A 105 4.99 -2.04 -15.58
N THR A 106 4.94 -2.78 -14.48
CA THR A 106 3.68 -3.28 -13.92
C THR A 106 3.16 -2.38 -12.80
N GLY A 107 4.04 -1.68 -12.08
CA GLY A 107 3.65 -0.78 -10.99
C GLY A 107 2.59 0.24 -11.38
N PRO A 108 2.78 1.05 -12.45
CA PRO A 108 1.76 1.99 -12.91
C PRO A 108 0.42 1.32 -13.26
N LYS A 109 0.47 0.17 -13.94
CA LYS A 109 -0.74 -0.61 -14.32
C LYS A 109 -1.47 -1.15 -13.09
N MET A 110 -0.73 -1.53 -12.05
CA MET A 110 -1.31 -1.96 -10.77
C MET A 110 -2.06 -0.80 -10.10
N VAL A 111 -1.51 0.41 -10.10
CA VAL A 111 -2.21 1.60 -9.56
C VAL A 111 -3.52 1.82 -10.31
N GLU A 112 -3.51 1.84 -11.65
CA GLU A 112 -4.72 1.95 -12.48
C GLU A 112 -5.74 0.84 -12.19
N PHE A 113 -5.24 -0.39 -12.03
CA PHE A 113 -6.08 -1.53 -11.71
C PHE A 113 -6.77 -1.34 -10.35
N LEU A 114 -6.04 -0.96 -9.31
CA LEU A 114 -6.60 -0.76 -7.98
C LEU A 114 -7.57 0.42 -7.91
N GLU A 115 -7.29 1.51 -8.65
CA GLU A 115 -8.22 2.65 -8.78
C GLU A 115 -9.56 2.21 -9.39
N ARG A 116 -9.56 1.34 -10.40
CA ARG A 116 -10.81 0.77 -10.96
C ARG A 116 -11.62 -0.05 -9.95
N TYR A 117 -10.96 -0.57 -8.92
CA TYR A 117 -11.61 -1.29 -7.81
C TYR A 117 -11.89 -0.41 -6.59
N GLY A 118 -11.81 0.92 -6.76
CA GLY A 118 -12.21 1.89 -5.73
C GLY A 118 -11.10 2.30 -4.77
N MET A 119 -9.86 1.83 -4.95
CA MET A 119 -8.76 2.32 -4.12
C MET A 119 -8.38 3.73 -4.57
N ALA A 120 -8.37 4.67 -3.62
CA ALA A 120 -7.91 6.02 -3.88
C ALA A 120 -6.41 6.13 -3.58
N PHE A 121 -5.70 6.91 -4.41
CA PHE A 121 -4.31 7.27 -4.19
C PHE A 121 -4.13 8.78 -4.23
N GLN A 122 -3.21 9.28 -3.41
CA GLN A 122 -2.76 10.65 -3.42
C GLN A 122 -1.26 10.69 -3.70
N TYR A 123 -0.82 11.63 -4.52
CA TYR A 123 0.58 11.88 -4.73
C TYR A 123 1.17 12.59 -3.51
N ALA A 124 2.26 12.04 -2.96
CA ALA A 124 2.97 12.63 -1.84
C ALA A 124 4.00 13.65 -2.36
N ASP A 125 3.54 14.82 -2.79
CA ASP A 125 4.39 15.86 -3.35
C ASP A 125 5.45 16.33 -2.34
N GLY A 126 6.68 16.46 -2.82
CA GLY A 126 7.83 16.85 -2.00
C GLY A 126 8.44 15.71 -1.16
N TRP A 127 7.93 14.49 -1.29
CA TRP A 127 8.61 13.32 -0.73
C TRP A 127 9.62 12.79 -1.73
N SER A 128 10.77 13.48 -1.81
CA SER A 128 11.87 13.13 -2.75
C SER A 128 12.26 11.66 -2.65
N ASP A 129 12.84 11.14 -3.73
CA ASP A 129 13.55 9.86 -3.65
C ASP A 129 14.65 9.93 -2.58
N TYR A 130 14.98 8.83 -1.92
CA TYR A 130 15.99 8.81 -0.86
C TYR A 130 17.36 9.33 -1.30
N TYR A 131 17.66 9.16 -2.56
CA TYR A 131 18.92 9.58 -3.20
C TYR A 131 18.57 10.37 -4.46
N ASP A 132 17.82 11.45 -4.29
CA ASP A 132 17.32 12.25 -5.42
C ASP A 132 18.43 12.94 -6.22
N GLU A 133 19.62 13.05 -5.62
CA GLU A 133 20.85 13.52 -6.28
C GLU A 133 21.49 12.47 -7.21
N LYS A 134 21.07 11.20 -7.13
CA LYS A 134 21.60 10.13 -8.01
C LYS A 134 21.00 10.22 -9.41
N PRO A 135 21.71 9.64 -10.43
CA PRO A 135 21.18 9.61 -11.79
C PRO A 135 19.75 9.03 -11.84
N GLY A 136 18.86 9.75 -12.48
CA GLY A 136 17.45 9.39 -12.57
C GLY A 136 16.59 9.71 -11.35
N GLY A 137 17.19 10.29 -10.30
CA GLY A 137 16.46 10.68 -9.08
C GLY A 137 15.36 11.71 -9.33
N GLN A 138 14.32 11.71 -8.48
CA GLN A 138 13.16 12.58 -8.58
C GLN A 138 13.00 13.44 -7.32
N PRO A 139 13.34 14.73 -7.37
CA PRO A 139 13.26 15.62 -6.20
C PRO A 139 11.84 15.82 -5.66
N ARG A 140 10.83 15.75 -6.52
CA ARG A 140 9.43 15.77 -6.07
C ARG A 140 8.93 14.40 -5.59
N GLY A 141 9.74 13.35 -5.80
CA GLY A 141 9.48 11.98 -5.39
C GLY A 141 8.53 11.20 -6.30
N ARG A 142 8.34 9.94 -5.98
CA ARG A 142 7.53 8.95 -6.71
C ARG A 142 6.53 8.25 -5.80
N SER A 143 6.39 8.78 -4.60
CA SER A 143 5.59 8.15 -3.55
C SER A 143 4.10 8.45 -3.69
N LEU A 144 3.31 7.42 -3.47
CA LEU A 144 1.87 7.47 -3.32
C LEU A 144 1.48 7.12 -1.90
N VAL A 145 0.43 7.74 -1.40
CA VAL A 145 -0.21 7.40 -0.13
C VAL A 145 -1.70 7.16 -0.36
N ALA A 146 -2.31 6.33 0.47
CA ALA A 146 -3.76 6.23 0.52
C ALA A 146 -4.32 7.37 1.37
N PRO A 147 -5.48 7.97 1.01
CA PRO A 147 -6.21 8.84 1.91
C PRO A 147 -6.70 8.04 3.12
N LEU A 148 -7.09 8.73 4.17
CA LEU A 148 -7.70 8.10 5.33
C LEU A 148 -8.96 7.34 4.92
N PHE A 149 -9.07 6.12 5.42
CA PHE A 149 -10.20 5.23 5.19
C PHE A 149 -11.02 5.09 6.47
N ASP A 150 -12.32 5.20 6.39
CA ASP A 150 -13.18 4.96 7.55
C ASP A 150 -13.29 3.46 7.84
N ILE A 151 -12.52 3.00 8.81
CA ILE A 151 -12.46 1.58 9.17
C ILE A 151 -13.84 0.99 9.53
N ASN A 152 -14.81 1.83 9.89
CA ASN A 152 -16.16 1.34 10.20
C ASN A 152 -16.89 0.75 8.99
N GLU A 153 -16.46 1.13 7.76
CA GLU A 153 -16.98 0.54 6.51
C GLU A 153 -16.64 -0.96 6.40
N LEU A 154 -15.62 -1.43 7.12
CA LEU A 154 -15.25 -2.85 7.13
C LEU A 154 -16.15 -3.72 8.01
N GLY A 155 -17.10 -3.13 8.76
CA GLY A 155 -17.95 -3.88 9.68
C GLY A 155 -17.11 -4.69 10.69
N GLU A 156 -17.42 -5.97 10.85
CA GLU A 156 -16.70 -6.86 11.77
C GLU A 156 -15.23 -7.11 11.39
N TRP A 157 -14.86 -6.93 10.11
CA TRP A 157 -13.48 -7.11 9.66
C TRP A 157 -12.51 -6.11 10.29
N LYS A 158 -12.98 -4.93 10.72
CA LYS A 158 -12.13 -3.94 11.42
C LYS A 158 -11.43 -4.52 12.65
N ASN A 159 -12.04 -5.50 13.31
CA ASN A 159 -11.50 -6.14 14.50
C ASN A 159 -10.47 -7.23 14.18
N ARG A 160 -10.39 -7.63 12.92
CA ARG A 160 -9.46 -8.63 12.41
C ARG A 160 -8.24 -8.05 11.72
N LEU A 161 -8.10 -6.73 11.63
CA LEU A 161 -6.93 -6.10 11.03
C LEU A 161 -5.71 -6.18 11.93
N SER A 162 -4.57 -6.46 11.32
CA SER A 162 -3.26 -6.28 11.93
C SER A 162 -2.94 -4.78 11.98
N MET A 163 -2.74 -4.25 13.17
CA MET A 163 -2.42 -2.83 13.37
C MET A 163 -1.41 -2.69 14.51
N TYR A 164 -0.64 -1.63 14.53
CA TYR A 164 0.19 -1.33 15.69
C TYR A 164 -0.67 -1.17 16.95
N PRO A 165 -0.26 -1.78 18.06
CA PRO A 165 -0.92 -1.53 19.33
C PRO A 165 -0.66 -0.08 19.79
N GLY A 166 -1.65 0.58 20.35
CA GLY A 166 -1.50 1.91 20.93
C GLY A 166 -2.52 2.93 20.43
N VAL A 167 -2.15 4.21 20.50
CA VAL A 167 -3.03 5.31 20.10
C VAL A 167 -3.03 5.43 18.58
N HIS A 168 -4.20 5.31 18.01
CA HIS A 168 -4.42 5.57 16.58
C HIS A 168 -4.80 7.04 16.39
N LEU A 169 -4.04 7.72 15.55
CA LEU A 169 -4.29 9.11 15.21
C LEU A 169 -5.06 9.17 13.88
N PRO A 170 -6.12 9.97 13.79
CA PRO A 170 -6.87 10.12 12.53
C PRO A 170 -6.13 11.07 11.58
N MET A 171 -4.96 10.61 11.11
CA MET A 171 -4.08 11.36 10.24
C MET A 171 -3.37 10.45 9.25
N GLY A 172 -3.18 10.92 8.03
CA GLY A 172 -2.44 10.20 7.00
C GLY A 172 -0.92 10.39 7.13
N SER A 173 -0.17 9.51 6.47
CA SER A 173 1.30 9.59 6.45
C SER A 173 1.83 10.93 5.93
N GLN A 174 1.12 11.57 4.99
CA GLN A 174 1.44 12.89 4.45
C GLN A 174 1.32 14.03 5.46
N ASP A 175 0.60 13.83 6.58
CA ASP A 175 0.38 14.87 7.59
C ASP A 175 1.54 14.95 8.60
N PHE A 176 2.34 13.90 8.74
CA PHE A 176 3.43 13.81 9.69
C PHE A 176 4.44 14.97 9.60
N PRO A 177 4.97 15.34 8.42
CA PRO A 177 5.94 16.43 8.32
C PRO A 177 5.38 17.75 8.87
N THR A 178 4.11 18.05 8.57
CA THR A 178 3.44 19.26 9.06
C THR A 178 3.24 19.21 10.58
N LEU A 179 2.83 18.07 11.11
CA LEU A 179 2.62 17.90 12.55
C LEU A 179 3.92 18.01 13.35
N PHE A 180 5.04 17.48 12.86
CA PHE A 180 6.35 17.63 13.49
C PHE A 180 6.77 19.10 13.63
N LEU A 181 6.28 19.97 12.77
CA LEU A 181 6.52 21.39 12.83
C LEU A 181 5.48 22.16 13.68
N ALA A 182 4.64 21.47 14.46
CA ALA A 182 3.55 22.10 15.23
C ALA A 182 4.05 23.17 16.21
N LYS A 183 5.25 23.03 16.77
CA LYS A 183 5.85 24.04 17.65
C LYS A 183 6.47 25.22 16.90
N ARG A 184 6.72 25.09 15.60
CA ARG A 184 7.54 26.05 14.82
C ARG A 184 6.73 26.83 13.77
N THR A 185 5.63 26.25 13.26
CA THR A 185 4.85 26.84 12.15
C THR A 185 3.36 26.97 12.49
N TRP A 186 2.70 27.95 11.90
CA TRP A 186 1.25 28.11 12.02
C TRP A 186 0.49 26.95 11.38
N ALA A 187 0.97 26.43 10.26
CA ALA A 187 0.40 25.24 9.62
C ALA A 187 0.41 24.03 10.55
N GLY A 188 1.55 23.77 11.21
CA GLY A 188 1.67 22.70 12.19
C GLY A 188 0.77 22.87 13.42
N LYS A 189 0.65 24.11 13.94
CA LYS A 189 -0.28 24.43 15.06
C LYS A 189 -1.73 24.15 14.65
N LEU A 190 -2.13 24.60 13.46
CA LEU A 190 -3.48 24.37 12.95
C LEU A 190 -3.76 22.88 12.72
N MET A 191 -2.78 22.13 12.22
CA MET A 191 -2.87 20.67 12.07
C MET A 191 -3.08 20.00 13.44
N ALA A 192 -2.30 20.36 14.45
CA ALA A 192 -2.45 19.82 15.79
C ALA A 192 -3.83 20.12 16.41
N LEU A 193 -4.34 21.34 16.22
CA LEU A 193 -5.70 21.71 16.66
C LEU A 193 -6.79 20.91 15.94
N ARG A 194 -6.67 20.73 14.62
CA ARG A 194 -7.61 19.92 13.84
C ARG A 194 -7.61 18.45 14.31
N LEU A 195 -6.43 17.91 14.57
CA LEU A 195 -6.28 16.54 15.07
C LEU A 195 -6.92 16.40 16.45
N ALA A 196 -6.65 17.31 17.38
CA ALA A 196 -7.27 17.32 18.70
C ALA A 196 -8.81 17.42 18.60
N GLY A 197 -9.34 18.26 17.71
CA GLY A 197 -10.77 18.37 17.46
C GLY A 197 -11.39 17.07 16.91
N ARG A 198 -10.72 16.37 15.99
CA ARG A 198 -11.16 15.06 15.50
C ARG A 198 -11.18 14.04 16.62
N MET A 199 -10.13 13.96 17.44
CA MET A 199 -10.05 13.04 18.56
C MET A 199 -11.16 13.31 19.60
N LEU A 200 -11.39 14.57 19.94
CA LEU A 200 -12.47 14.96 20.87
C LEU A 200 -13.85 14.58 20.33
N ARG A 201 -14.10 14.90 19.04
CA ARG A 201 -15.36 14.52 18.39
C ARG A 201 -15.58 13.01 18.40
N ALA A 202 -14.57 12.23 18.09
CA ALA A 202 -14.65 10.79 18.09
C ALA A 202 -14.93 10.24 19.49
N LYS A 203 -14.26 10.78 20.51
CA LYS A 203 -14.54 10.41 21.91
C LYS A 203 -15.98 10.71 22.31
N LEU A 204 -16.53 11.84 21.87
CA LEU A 204 -17.92 12.22 22.17
C LEU A 204 -18.95 11.39 21.40
N THR A 205 -18.64 10.97 20.18
CA THR A 205 -19.56 10.22 19.31
C THR A 205 -19.36 8.71 19.39
N GLY A 206 -18.36 8.22 20.13
CA GLY A 206 -18.00 6.80 20.17
C GLY A 206 -17.45 6.27 18.85
N LYS A 207 -17.01 7.15 17.93
CA LYS A 207 -16.46 6.74 16.64
C LYS A 207 -15.09 6.08 16.82
N ASP A 208 -14.89 4.95 16.16
CA ASP A 208 -13.60 4.29 16.08
C ASP A 208 -12.62 5.17 15.23
N LEU A 209 -11.45 5.48 15.78
CA LEU A 209 -10.44 6.32 15.16
C LEU A 209 -9.32 5.54 14.47
N ARG A 210 -9.45 4.24 14.36
CA ARG A 210 -8.52 3.43 13.56
C ARG A 210 -8.79 3.72 12.08
N GLU A 211 -8.13 4.69 11.52
CA GLU A 211 -8.26 5.14 10.11
C GLU A 211 -6.98 4.83 9.35
#